data_cc5153b821d06352b6a36603ae0c582f
#
_entry.id   cc5153b821d06352b6a36603ae0c582f
#
_cell.length_a   1.000
_cell.length_b   1.000
_cell.length_c   1.000
_cell.angle_alpha   90.00
_cell.angle_beta   90.00
_cell.angle_gamma   90.00
#
_symmetry.space_group_name_H-M   'P 1'
#
loop_
_entity.id
_entity.type
_entity.pdbx_description
1 polymer ?
#
loop_
_entity_poly.entity_id
_entity_poly.type
_entity_poly.pdbx_seq_one_letter_code
_entity_poly.pdbx_strand_id
1 'polypeptide(L)'
;MALAHRFAITAIAALILGAGVARAQAPAAAGGFDNRCTAPPAPVAVGNAQWNGAGRDLNNTRYQPEPALRASDVPKLALKWAFGYDPAAIYGQPTVVDGRLFVTSSSGRVYSLDARTGCTYWIFDAAAGADTSIVVGELGRPKLIKQRWSRWRRTNAHIEVIKPPSAVFFGDDAGTVYALNAETGALLWKADLAADAHARVRITGTPAMYQDRLYVPMTSSPPAAPGAGPGCCALEGGVAALDIANGEVVWRSAINPPAADRSLGTPIWAAPTVDPKRGAIYVAAGIADAVLALNLDDGKLRWVRALVPKDEDPPAGARAADGRAAAERIFGNPPILQSLPNGRQLLLAGQKSGVVFCLDPDRGGAVLWQTRVARGADAGGVEWSPAVDHRNVYVAVAEAEADAAPATRRGGLAAIDLATGAIRWNKPSATSACGANDLDCAHTQAQAVTVMPGVVFSGSIDGHLRAYSTIDGYRVWDFDTARDFRTVNAKPARGSALDHGGPTIVGGMVYVNSGHADGKDGPGNVLLAFSVGGK
;
A
#
# COMPACT_ATOMS: atom_id res chain seq x y z
N MET A 1 38.21 57.46 -70.48
CA MET A 1 37.39 56.23 -70.42
C MET A 1 37.74 55.52 -69.14
N ALA A 2 36.92 55.67 -68.09
CA ALA A 2 37.14 55.18 -66.75
C ALA A 2 36.08 54.10 -66.44
N LEU A 3 36.51 52.89 -66.10
CA LEU A 3 35.65 51.87 -65.58
C LEU A 3 35.84 51.80 -64.06
N ALA A 4 34.76 52.10 -63.34
CA ALA A 4 34.71 52.01 -61.88
C ALA A 4 34.29 50.58 -61.49
N HIS A 5 35.14 49.90 -60.68
CA HIS A 5 34.81 48.65 -60.02
C HIS A 5 34.21 48.96 -58.62
N ARG A 6 32.94 48.57 -58.43
CA ARG A 6 32.29 48.57 -57.09
C ARG A 6 32.56 47.23 -56.40
N PHE A 7 33.26 47.28 -55.24
CA PHE A 7 33.32 46.15 -54.33
C PHE A 7 32.07 46.10 -53.48
N ALA A 8 31.37 44.98 -53.53
CA ALA A 8 30.28 44.66 -52.64
C ALA A 8 30.85 43.98 -51.37
N ILE A 9 30.68 44.55 -50.20
CA ILE A 9 31.01 43.95 -48.92
C ILE A 9 29.77 43.17 -48.44
N THR A 10 29.89 41.85 -48.44
CA THR A 10 28.84 40.96 -47.91
C THR A 10 29.07 40.85 -46.36
N ALA A 11 28.14 41.39 -45.57
CA ALA A 11 28.11 41.23 -44.15
C ALA A 11 27.53 39.87 -43.78
N ILE A 12 28.33 39.00 -43.18
CA ILE A 12 27.89 37.71 -42.59
C ILE A 12 27.34 38.00 -41.21
N ALA A 13 26.03 37.93 -41.05
CA ALA A 13 25.36 37.97 -39.74
C ALA A 13 25.50 36.59 -39.07
N ALA A 14 26.29 36.49 -38.01
CA ALA A 14 26.36 35.30 -37.17
C ALA A 14 25.12 35.23 -36.30
N LEU A 15 24.24 34.27 -36.57
CA LEU A 15 23.15 33.88 -35.67
C LEU A 15 23.73 33.17 -34.46
N ILE A 16 23.78 33.80 -33.32
CA ILE A 16 24.02 33.18 -32.03
C ILE A 16 22.70 32.53 -31.60
N LEU A 17 22.57 31.21 -31.77
CA LEU A 17 21.54 30.40 -31.16
C LEU A 17 21.82 30.36 -29.65
N GLY A 18 21.14 31.20 -28.88
CA GLY A 18 21.08 31.11 -27.45
C GLY A 18 20.31 29.86 -27.04
N ALA A 19 21.02 28.83 -26.56
CA ALA A 19 20.39 27.71 -25.88
C ALA A 19 19.72 28.26 -24.60
N GLY A 20 18.41 28.49 -24.70
CA GLY A 20 17.59 28.81 -23.54
C GLY A 20 17.58 27.61 -22.59
N VAL A 21 18.29 27.72 -21.47
CA VAL A 21 18.11 26.81 -20.35
C VAL A 21 16.67 26.97 -19.89
N ALA A 22 15.83 26.00 -20.19
CA ALA A 22 14.48 25.94 -19.65
C ALA A 22 14.58 25.89 -18.13
N ARG A 23 14.34 27.03 -17.50
CA ARG A 23 14.16 27.10 -16.05
C ARG A 23 12.92 26.28 -15.73
N ALA A 24 13.10 25.18 -14.99
CA ALA A 24 12.01 24.43 -14.42
C ALA A 24 11.06 25.43 -13.70
N GLN A 25 9.84 25.57 -14.20
CA GLN A 25 8.83 26.34 -13.52
C GLN A 25 8.60 25.72 -12.15
N ALA A 26 8.76 26.53 -11.11
CA ALA A 26 8.32 26.15 -9.77
C ALA A 26 6.84 25.77 -9.86
N PRO A 27 6.40 24.70 -9.19
CA PRO A 27 5.01 24.30 -9.19
C PRO A 27 4.15 25.50 -8.74
N ALA A 28 3.08 25.77 -9.48
CA ALA A 28 2.12 26.79 -9.12
C ALA A 28 1.70 26.57 -7.66
N ALA A 29 1.74 27.62 -6.86
CA ALA A 29 1.33 27.58 -5.46
C ALA A 29 -0.16 27.18 -5.42
N ALA A 30 -0.43 25.90 -5.21
CA ALA A 30 -1.76 25.39 -4.88
C ALA A 30 -2.25 26.15 -3.65
N GLY A 31 -3.54 26.54 -3.65
CA GLY A 31 -4.18 27.44 -2.71
C GLY A 31 -3.68 27.32 -1.25
N GLY A 32 -3.53 28.47 -0.61
CA GLY A 32 -2.84 28.60 0.68
C GLY A 32 -3.32 27.59 1.72
N PHE A 33 -2.39 26.78 2.25
CA PHE A 33 -2.65 25.95 3.42
C PHE A 33 -2.26 26.76 4.65
N ASP A 34 -3.14 26.83 5.62
CA ASP A 34 -2.87 27.49 6.89
C ASP A 34 -1.86 26.73 7.77
N ASN A 35 -1.37 25.56 7.32
CA ASN A 35 -0.53 24.62 8.09
C ASN A 35 0.79 24.25 7.40
N ARG A 36 1.49 25.21 6.80
CA ARG A 36 2.83 24.95 6.24
C ARG A 36 3.87 24.79 7.32
N CYS A 37 4.77 23.81 7.13
CA CYS A 37 5.95 23.70 7.98
C CYS A 37 6.84 24.93 7.81
N THR A 38 7.30 25.49 8.92
CA THR A 38 8.19 26.68 8.91
C THR A 38 9.64 26.33 8.60
N ALA A 39 10.08 25.13 8.97
CA ALA A 39 11.41 24.62 8.63
C ALA A 39 11.41 23.98 7.24
N PRO A 40 12.47 24.18 6.44
CA PRO A 40 12.62 23.45 5.19
C PRO A 40 12.72 21.94 5.47
N PRO A 41 12.24 21.10 4.54
CA PRO A 41 12.35 19.67 4.69
C PRO A 41 13.81 19.21 4.72
N ALA A 42 14.16 18.33 5.68
CA ALA A 42 15.42 17.62 5.64
C ALA A 42 15.43 16.59 4.50
N PRO A 43 16.61 16.21 3.96
CA PRO A 43 16.73 15.08 3.04
C PRO A 43 16.13 13.81 3.65
N VAL A 44 15.42 13.02 2.82
CA VAL A 44 14.78 11.79 3.28
C VAL A 44 15.72 10.61 3.07
N ALA A 45 16.02 9.87 4.15
CA ALA A 45 16.85 8.68 4.11
C ALA A 45 16.03 7.43 4.48
N VAL A 46 16.05 6.42 3.62
CA VAL A 46 15.34 5.16 3.89
C VAL A 46 16.15 4.29 4.85
N GLY A 47 15.54 3.83 5.94
CA GLY A 47 16.15 2.99 6.97
C GLY A 47 15.21 1.87 7.46
N ASN A 48 15.68 1.06 8.42
CA ASN A 48 14.96 -0.15 8.86
C ASN A 48 13.84 0.10 9.87
N ALA A 49 13.94 1.16 10.70
CA ALA A 49 12.95 1.47 11.74
C ALA A 49 11.71 2.22 11.22
N GLN A 50 11.50 2.22 9.93
CA GLN A 50 10.50 3.00 9.22
C GLN A 50 9.34 2.10 8.75
N TRP A 51 8.28 2.75 8.23
CA TRP A 51 7.18 2.07 7.58
C TRP A 51 7.10 2.52 6.13
N ASN A 52 7.56 1.68 5.21
CA ASN A 52 7.66 2.01 3.80
C ASN A 52 6.67 1.17 2.97
N GLY A 53 5.63 1.80 2.45
CA GLY A 53 4.56 1.14 1.72
C GLY A 53 3.49 0.47 2.60
N ALA A 54 2.58 -0.28 2.00
CA ALA A 54 1.43 -0.87 2.68
C ALA A 54 1.81 -1.95 3.70
N GLY A 55 2.80 -2.78 3.38
CA GLY A 55 3.23 -3.93 4.20
C GLY A 55 4.40 -3.67 5.12
N ARG A 56 4.92 -2.43 5.18
CA ARG A 56 6.13 -1.99 5.88
C ARG A 56 7.44 -2.39 5.18
N ASP A 57 7.55 -3.59 4.67
CA ASP A 57 8.75 -4.18 4.09
C ASP A 57 8.43 -4.98 2.82
N LEU A 58 9.46 -5.48 2.14
CA LEU A 58 9.32 -6.27 0.91
C LEU A 58 8.55 -7.58 1.10
N ASN A 59 8.47 -8.06 2.33
CA ASN A 59 7.83 -9.31 2.71
C ASN A 59 6.37 -9.12 3.14
N ASN A 60 5.89 -7.88 3.20
CA ASN A 60 4.55 -7.49 3.65
C ASN A 60 4.20 -7.99 5.06
N THR A 61 5.21 -8.06 5.97
CA THR A 61 5.03 -8.66 7.31
C THR A 61 4.11 -7.86 8.22
N ARG A 62 3.98 -6.54 8.00
CA ARG A 62 3.24 -5.61 8.85
C ARG A 62 3.68 -5.66 10.32
N TYR A 63 4.92 -6.05 10.54
CA TYR A 63 5.57 -6.14 11.84
C TYR A 63 6.59 -5.02 12.00
N GLN A 64 6.39 -4.17 13.02
CA GLN A 64 7.35 -3.14 13.41
C GLN A 64 8.21 -3.63 14.58
N PRO A 65 9.43 -4.13 14.34
CA PRO A 65 10.30 -4.65 15.41
C PRO A 65 10.90 -3.55 16.29
N GLU A 66 11.04 -2.33 15.75
CA GLU A 66 11.66 -1.16 16.39
C GLU A 66 10.69 0.02 16.44
N PRO A 67 9.55 -0.09 17.16
CA PRO A 67 8.50 0.92 17.14
C PRO A 67 8.86 2.20 17.90
N ALA A 68 9.93 2.20 18.71
CA ALA A 68 10.23 3.20 19.75
C ALA A 68 9.03 3.44 20.71
N LEU A 69 8.14 2.43 20.84
CA LEU A 69 6.97 2.38 21.68
C LEU A 69 6.97 1.02 22.39
N ARG A 70 6.87 1.00 23.71
CA ARG A 70 6.80 -0.24 24.49
C ARG A 70 5.35 -0.67 24.64
N ALA A 71 5.10 -1.98 24.76
CA ALA A 71 3.76 -2.52 25.03
C ALA A 71 3.09 -1.88 26.28
N SER A 72 3.87 -1.62 27.33
CA SER A 72 3.41 -0.95 28.56
C SER A 72 3.00 0.52 28.39
N ASP A 73 3.38 1.14 27.30
CA ASP A 73 3.04 2.53 26.99
C ASP A 73 1.77 2.66 26.14
N VAL A 74 1.36 1.58 25.46
CA VAL A 74 0.18 1.57 24.60
C VAL A 74 -1.10 1.98 25.30
N PRO A 75 -1.39 1.56 26.56
CA PRO A 75 -2.57 2.04 27.30
C PRO A 75 -2.59 3.56 27.57
N LYS A 76 -1.45 4.24 27.39
CA LYS A 76 -1.30 5.69 27.59
C LYS A 76 -1.35 6.49 26.29
N LEU A 77 -1.58 5.83 25.14
CA LEU A 77 -1.73 6.52 23.87
C LEU A 77 -2.91 7.47 23.90
N ALA A 78 -2.65 8.70 23.47
CA ALA A 78 -3.66 9.75 23.31
C ALA A 78 -3.45 10.47 21.99
N LEU A 79 -4.51 11.06 21.47
CA LEU A 79 -4.45 11.84 20.24
C LEU A 79 -3.47 13.02 20.42
N LYS A 80 -2.49 13.11 19.53
CA LYS A 80 -1.51 14.20 19.47
C LYS A 80 -1.96 15.27 18.47
N TRP A 81 -2.30 14.85 17.27
CA TRP A 81 -2.83 15.73 16.23
C TRP A 81 -3.76 14.97 15.26
N ALA A 82 -4.61 15.73 14.60
CA ALA A 82 -5.46 15.27 13.51
C ALA A 82 -5.26 16.16 12.27
N PHE A 83 -5.29 15.57 11.09
CA PHE A 83 -5.18 16.28 9.80
C PHE A 83 -6.42 15.96 8.96
N GLY A 84 -7.10 17.00 8.48
CA GLY A 84 -8.27 16.87 7.61
C GLY A 84 -7.89 16.83 6.14
N TYR A 85 -8.37 15.83 5.44
CA TYR A 85 -8.31 15.78 3.99
C TYR A 85 -9.41 16.64 3.36
N ASP A 86 -9.30 16.89 2.04
CA ASP A 86 -10.47 17.28 1.27
C ASP A 86 -11.49 16.13 1.26
N PRO A 87 -12.80 16.38 1.10
CA PRO A 87 -13.80 15.32 1.08
C PRO A 87 -13.47 14.29 0.00
N ALA A 88 -12.90 13.18 0.41
CA ALA A 88 -12.49 12.06 -0.45
C ALA A 88 -12.19 10.85 0.42
N ALA A 89 -12.42 9.68 -0.08
CA ALA A 89 -12.06 8.43 0.58
C ALA A 89 -10.53 8.28 0.69
N ILE A 90 -10.07 7.56 1.71
CA ILE A 90 -8.65 7.35 1.97
C ILE A 90 -8.41 5.86 2.13
N TYR A 91 -7.82 5.25 1.14
CA TYR A 91 -7.55 3.81 1.10
C TYR A 91 -6.10 3.47 1.45
N GLY A 92 -5.17 4.32 1.05
CA GLY A 92 -3.73 4.12 1.26
C GLY A 92 -3.35 4.15 2.75
N GLN A 93 -2.47 3.23 3.17
CA GLN A 93 -1.88 3.28 4.50
C GLN A 93 -0.85 4.41 4.58
N PRO A 94 -0.76 5.15 5.69
CA PRO A 94 0.28 6.16 5.87
C PRO A 94 1.68 5.54 5.78
N THR A 95 2.54 6.12 4.95
CA THR A 95 3.96 5.77 4.86
C THR A 95 4.77 6.75 5.68
N VAL A 96 5.62 6.25 6.58
CA VAL A 96 6.45 7.10 7.47
C VAL A 96 7.91 6.74 7.31
N VAL A 97 8.68 7.66 6.72
CA VAL A 97 10.10 7.50 6.43
C VAL A 97 10.85 8.74 6.89
N ASP A 98 11.84 8.56 7.74
CA ASP A 98 12.75 9.61 8.24
C ASP A 98 12.03 10.88 8.76
N GLY A 99 11.01 10.68 9.59
CA GLY A 99 10.20 11.77 10.13
C GLY A 99 9.21 12.42 9.15
N ARG A 100 9.14 11.94 7.91
CA ARG A 100 8.15 12.32 6.90
C ARG A 100 6.99 11.34 6.87
N LEU A 101 5.81 11.86 6.83
CA LEU A 101 4.59 11.11 6.62
C LEU A 101 4.04 11.43 5.23
N PHE A 102 3.81 10.40 4.44
CA PHE A 102 3.24 10.50 3.10
C PHE A 102 1.89 9.79 3.05
N VAL A 103 0.90 10.44 2.46
CA VAL A 103 -0.44 9.86 2.25
C VAL A 103 -1.01 10.30 0.91
N THR A 104 -1.87 9.45 0.37
CA THR A 104 -2.64 9.65 -0.85
C THR A 104 -4.13 9.77 -0.52
N SER A 105 -4.92 10.25 -1.45
CA SER A 105 -6.39 10.28 -1.34
C SER A 105 -7.06 10.00 -2.68
N SER A 106 -8.31 9.53 -2.65
CA SER A 106 -9.10 9.27 -3.86
C SER A 106 -9.46 10.54 -4.66
N SER A 107 -9.18 11.72 -4.11
CA SER A 107 -9.23 12.97 -4.90
C SER A 107 -8.02 13.18 -5.80
N GLY A 108 -7.00 12.30 -5.75
CA GLY A 108 -5.72 12.45 -6.43
C GLY A 108 -4.70 13.28 -5.68
N ARG A 109 -5.03 13.83 -4.51
CA ARG A 109 -4.07 14.58 -3.70
C ARG A 109 -3.12 13.68 -2.94
N VAL A 110 -1.84 14.05 -3.00
CA VAL A 110 -0.74 13.41 -2.31
C VAL A 110 -0.09 14.43 -1.39
N TYR A 111 0.05 14.07 -0.12
CA TYR A 111 0.55 14.97 0.91
C TYR A 111 1.87 14.46 1.48
N SER A 112 2.80 15.40 1.75
CA SER A 112 3.96 15.18 2.59
C SER A 112 3.84 16.03 3.85
N LEU A 113 3.78 15.36 4.99
CA LEU A 113 3.60 15.99 6.30
C LEU A 113 4.82 15.73 7.18
N ASP A 114 5.04 16.59 8.15
CA ASP A 114 5.90 16.29 9.28
C ASP A 114 5.20 15.29 10.21
N ALA A 115 5.84 14.15 10.45
CA ALA A 115 5.22 13.05 11.21
C ALA A 115 4.91 13.43 12.67
N ARG A 116 5.67 14.33 13.28
CA ARG A 116 5.48 14.73 14.69
C ARG A 116 4.41 15.78 14.89
N THR A 117 4.24 16.69 13.94
CA THR A 117 3.39 17.88 14.10
C THR A 117 2.19 17.91 13.17
N GLY A 118 2.22 17.13 12.07
CA GLY A 118 1.20 17.14 11.04
C GLY A 118 1.23 18.38 10.15
N CYS A 119 2.26 19.25 10.23
CA CYS A 119 2.38 20.36 9.29
C CYS A 119 2.73 19.84 7.88
N THR A 120 2.35 20.60 6.86
CA THR A 120 2.48 20.23 5.45
C THR A 120 3.75 20.79 4.84
N TYR A 121 4.60 19.93 4.29
CA TYR A 121 5.75 20.32 3.49
C TYR A 121 5.35 20.63 2.05
N TRP A 122 4.65 19.72 1.40
CA TRP A 122 4.16 19.88 0.03
C TRP A 122 2.88 19.07 -0.22
N ILE A 123 2.16 19.47 -1.26
CA ILE A 123 1.03 18.74 -1.84
C ILE A 123 1.29 18.60 -3.33
N PHE A 124 0.91 17.46 -3.89
CA PHE A 124 0.89 17.18 -5.32
C PHE A 124 -0.52 16.73 -5.73
N ASP A 125 -1.02 17.21 -6.86
CA ASP A 125 -2.29 16.80 -7.43
C ASP A 125 -2.02 15.84 -8.61
N ALA A 126 -2.36 14.56 -8.46
CA ALA A 126 -2.33 13.56 -9.52
C ALA A 126 -3.51 13.75 -10.47
N ALA A 127 -3.45 13.14 -11.65
CA ALA A 127 -4.49 13.28 -12.67
C ALA A 127 -5.79 12.55 -12.34
N ALA A 128 -5.71 11.51 -11.50
CA ALA A 128 -6.84 10.70 -11.05
C ALA A 128 -6.68 10.34 -9.57
N GLY A 129 -7.68 9.68 -8.99
CA GLY A 129 -7.64 9.20 -7.61
C GLY A 129 -6.42 8.35 -7.34
N ALA A 130 -5.78 8.53 -6.18
CA ALA A 130 -4.61 7.78 -5.75
C ALA A 130 -4.94 7.00 -4.48
N ASP A 131 -5.24 5.72 -4.64
CA ASP A 131 -5.68 4.85 -3.55
C ASP A 131 -4.55 3.97 -2.99
N THR A 132 -3.37 4.00 -3.61
CA THR A 132 -2.21 3.23 -3.19
C THR A 132 -1.49 3.88 -2.02
N SER A 133 -0.82 3.09 -1.17
CA SER A 133 0.19 3.63 -0.27
C SER A 133 1.42 4.08 -1.06
N ILE A 134 2.21 4.95 -0.46
CA ILE A 134 3.45 5.46 -1.07
C ILE A 134 4.62 4.55 -0.72
N VAL A 135 5.50 4.33 -1.69
CA VAL A 135 6.82 3.72 -1.48
C VAL A 135 7.89 4.79 -1.66
N VAL A 136 8.85 4.82 -0.74
CA VAL A 136 9.97 5.77 -0.76
C VAL A 136 11.26 5.03 -1.08
N GLY A 137 12.08 5.58 -1.96
CA GLY A 137 13.37 5.00 -2.30
C GLY A 137 14.33 6.00 -2.96
N GLU A 138 15.58 5.59 -3.14
CA GLU A 138 16.58 6.38 -3.84
C GLU A 138 16.44 6.20 -5.37
N LEU A 139 16.51 7.29 -6.12
CA LEU A 139 16.35 7.29 -7.59
C LEU A 139 17.66 6.88 -8.28
N GLY A 140 18.09 5.64 -8.05
CA GLY A 140 19.31 5.08 -8.60
C GLY A 140 20.36 4.71 -7.55
N ARG A 141 21.58 4.44 -7.99
CA ARG A 141 22.67 4.03 -7.12
C ARG A 141 23.59 5.22 -6.77
N PRO A 142 24.17 5.26 -5.57
CA PRO A 142 25.17 6.25 -5.22
C PRO A 142 26.34 6.24 -6.20
N LYS A 143 26.74 7.42 -6.67
CA LYS A 143 27.90 7.58 -7.55
C LYS A 143 29.12 7.98 -6.73
N LEU A 144 30.19 7.22 -6.87
CA LEU A 144 31.49 7.56 -6.29
C LEU A 144 32.24 8.48 -7.23
N ILE A 145 32.48 9.72 -6.83
CA ILE A 145 33.34 10.64 -7.56
C ILE A 145 34.73 10.63 -6.92
N LYS A 146 35.71 10.10 -7.65
CA LYS A 146 37.12 10.27 -7.29
C LYS A 146 37.56 11.66 -7.74
N GLN A 147 37.72 12.58 -6.83
CA GLN A 147 38.37 13.87 -7.16
C GLN A 147 39.81 13.63 -7.59
N ARG A 148 40.12 14.00 -8.82
CA ARG A 148 41.47 13.90 -9.39
C ARG A 148 42.31 15.03 -8.86
N TRP A 149 43.39 14.71 -8.14
CA TRP A 149 44.32 15.62 -7.53
C TRP A 149 45.12 16.46 -8.54
N SER A 150 45.30 17.72 -8.21
CA SER A 150 46.37 18.51 -8.80
C SER A 150 47.71 18.08 -8.19
N ARG A 151 48.78 18.00 -9.01
CA ARG A 151 50.11 17.47 -8.70
C ARG A 151 50.85 18.13 -7.52
N TRP A 152 50.22 19.09 -6.80
CA TRP A 152 50.94 20.00 -5.89
C TRP A 152 50.58 19.89 -4.40
N ARG A 153 49.62 19.06 -4.00
CA ARG A 153 49.28 18.84 -2.58
C ARG A 153 49.18 17.35 -2.24
N ARG A 154 50.08 16.85 -1.41
CA ARG A 154 50.03 15.54 -0.77
C ARG A 154 48.92 15.56 0.30
N THR A 155 47.69 15.32 -0.03
CA THR A 155 46.61 15.11 0.93
C THR A 155 45.76 13.93 0.47
N ASN A 156 45.19 13.21 1.41
CA ASN A 156 44.46 11.96 1.18
C ASN A 156 43.34 12.09 0.14
N ALA A 157 43.19 11.09 -0.73
CA ALA A 157 42.12 11.05 -1.73
C ALA A 157 40.77 11.19 -1.04
N HIS A 158 40.02 12.23 -1.33
CA HIS A 158 38.65 12.40 -0.85
C HIS A 158 37.72 11.72 -1.85
N ILE A 159 37.02 10.71 -1.38
CA ILE A 159 35.94 10.06 -2.19
C ILE A 159 34.67 10.77 -1.80
N GLU A 160 34.09 11.51 -2.73
CA GLU A 160 32.74 12.08 -2.57
C GLU A 160 31.70 11.07 -3.04
N VAL A 161 30.77 10.76 -2.16
CA VAL A 161 29.62 9.90 -2.48
C VAL A 161 28.44 10.80 -2.81
N ILE A 162 28.09 10.92 -4.08
CA ILE A 162 26.86 11.59 -4.47
C ILE A 162 25.71 10.59 -4.33
N LYS A 163 24.85 10.82 -3.35
CA LYS A 163 23.60 10.07 -3.20
C LYS A 163 22.59 10.58 -4.22
N PRO A 164 21.85 9.70 -4.88
CA PRO A 164 20.73 10.11 -5.71
C PRO A 164 19.62 10.73 -4.82
N PRO A 165 18.75 11.58 -5.38
CA PRO A 165 17.63 12.12 -4.63
C PRO A 165 16.68 10.99 -4.20
N SER A 166 16.08 11.14 -3.03
CA SER A 166 14.98 10.27 -2.61
C SER A 166 13.71 10.62 -3.38
N ALA A 167 12.98 9.60 -3.78
CA ALA A 167 11.71 9.74 -4.49
C ALA A 167 10.58 9.01 -3.78
N VAL A 168 9.36 9.47 -3.99
CA VAL A 168 8.13 8.79 -3.60
C VAL A 168 7.45 8.24 -4.85
N PHE A 169 6.98 6.99 -4.77
CA PHE A 169 6.35 6.29 -5.88
C PHE A 169 4.93 5.88 -5.49
N PHE A 170 3.99 6.09 -6.39
CA PHE A 170 2.58 5.67 -6.22
C PHE A 170 1.91 5.53 -7.58
N GLY A 171 0.74 4.91 -7.61
CA GLY A 171 -0.09 4.78 -8.79
C GLY A 171 -1.45 5.43 -8.61
N ASP A 172 -2.12 5.73 -9.73
CA ASP A 172 -3.47 6.27 -9.74
C ASP A 172 -4.49 5.37 -10.45
N ASP A 173 -5.75 5.75 -10.35
CA ASP A 173 -6.89 5.05 -10.93
C ASP A 173 -6.99 5.15 -12.46
N ALA A 174 -6.17 5.99 -13.08
CA ALA A 174 -6.06 6.07 -14.53
C ALA A 174 -4.92 5.19 -15.09
N GLY A 175 -4.22 4.43 -14.22
CA GLY A 175 -3.12 3.57 -14.63
C GLY A 175 -1.78 4.29 -14.76
N THR A 176 -1.65 5.48 -14.20
CA THR A 176 -0.40 6.26 -14.21
C THR A 176 0.40 6.00 -12.96
N VAL A 177 1.69 5.73 -13.12
CA VAL A 177 2.69 5.64 -12.04
C VAL A 177 3.46 6.95 -11.98
N TYR A 178 3.67 7.46 -10.78
CA TYR A 178 4.39 8.71 -10.54
C TYR A 178 5.64 8.48 -9.70
N ALA A 179 6.69 9.24 -10.00
CA ALA A 179 7.82 9.47 -9.13
C ALA A 179 7.92 10.97 -8.84
N LEU A 180 7.87 11.34 -7.56
CA LEU A 180 8.07 12.71 -7.12
C LEU A 180 9.34 12.78 -6.27
N ASN A 181 10.01 13.92 -6.29
CA ASN A 181 11.07 14.21 -5.34
C ASN A 181 10.49 14.20 -3.92
N ALA A 182 11.01 13.36 -3.03
CA ALA A 182 10.47 13.17 -1.69
C ALA A 182 10.54 14.45 -0.83
N GLU A 183 11.50 15.34 -1.08
CA GLU A 183 11.71 16.57 -0.32
C GLU A 183 10.79 17.71 -0.78
N THR A 184 10.62 17.84 -2.11
CA THR A 184 9.98 19.01 -2.71
C THR A 184 8.61 18.74 -3.31
N GLY A 185 8.23 17.48 -3.54
CA GLY A 185 7.02 17.09 -4.27
C GLY A 185 7.09 17.35 -5.78
N ALA A 186 8.24 17.77 -6.32
CA ALA A 186 8.39 17.99 -7.75
C ALA A 186 8.29 16.68 -8.53
N LEU A 187 7.52 16.69 -9.63
CA LEU A 187 7.44 15.54 -10.53
C LEU A 187 8.79 15.25 -11.15
N LEU A 188 9.30 14.03 -11.00
CA LEU A 188 10.53 13.55 -11.61
C LEU A 188 10.22 12.83 -12.91
N TRP A 189 9.30 11.89 -12.87
CA TRP A 189 8.76 11.20 -14.04
C TRP A 189 7.34 10.67 -13.75
N LYS A 190 6.62 10.35 -14.82
CA LYS A 190 5.39 9.58 -14.78
C LYS A 190 5.36 8.59 -15.94
N ALA A 191 4.76 7.43 -15.71
CA ALA A 191 4.61 6.37 -16.71
C ALA A 191 3.14 5.97 -16.79
N ASP A 192 2.59 5.98 -18.00
CA ASP A 192 1.22 5.55 -18.26
C ASP A 192 1.21 4.06 -18.66
N LEU A 193 0.70 3.21 -17.76
CA LEU A 193 0.57 1.78 -18.00
C LEU A 193 -0.71 1.43 -18.75
N ALA A 194 -1.60 2.38 -18.98
CA ALA A 194 -2.83 2.20 -19.74
C ALA A 194 -2.66 2.54 -21.24
N ALA A 195 -1.58 3.24 -21.62
CA ALA A 195 -1.40 3.77 -22.99
C ALA A 195 -1.49 2.73 -24.11
N ASP A 196 -1.01 1.50 -23.86
CA ASP A 196 -1.00 0.40 -24.84
C ASP A 196 -2.07 -0.67 -24.57
N ALA A 197 -2.94 -0.44 -23.56
CA ALA A 197 -3.93 -1.41 -23.14
C ALA A 197 -5.28 -1.17 -23.83
N HIS A 198 -5.87 -2.22 -24.38
CA HIS A 198 -7.27 -2.18 -24.85
C HIS A 198 -8.27 -2.12 -23.68
N ALA A 199 -7.81 -2.32 -22.43
CA ALA A 199 -8.57 -2.27 -21.20
C ALA A 199 -8.17 -1.05 -20.36
N ARG A 200 -9.10 -0.56 -19.52
CA ARG A 200 -8.79 0.49 -18.54
C ARG A 200 -7.96 -0.10 -17.40
N VAL A 201 -6.66 0.06 -17.46
CA VAL A 201 -5.76 -0.31 -16.36
C VAL A 201 -5.95 0.68 -15.21
N ARG A 202 -6.01 0.16 -13.98
CA ARG A 202 -5.99 0.91 -12.73
C ARG A 202 -4.84 0.38 -11.86
N ILE A 203 -4.30 1.25 -11.01
CA ILE A 203 -3.30 0.87 -10.03
C ILE A 203 -3.89 1.11 -8.65
N THR A 204 -4.45 0.06 -8.07
CA THR A 204 -5.06 0.10 -6.73
C THR A 204 -4.17 -0.56 -5.67
N GLY A 205 -3.25 -1.44 -6.09
CA GLY A 205 -2.27 -2.05 -5.20
C GLY A 205 -1.00 -1.20 -5.07
N THR A 206 -0.45 -1.16 -3.86
CA THR A 206 0.79 -0.43 -3.58
C THR A 206 1.96 -1.07 -4.33
N PRO A 207 2.78 -0.31 -5.06
CA PRO A 207 3.99 -0.82 -5.68
C PRO A 207 4.99 -1.38 -4.65
N ALA A 208 5.86 -2.29 -5.07
CA ALA A 208 7.00 -2.74 -4.30
C ALA A 208 8.30 -2.33 -4.99
N MET A 209 9.26 -1.80 -4.24
CA MET A 209 10.54 -1.37 -4.80
C MET A 209 11.67 -2.28 -4.30
N TYR A 210 12.45 -2.80 -5.24
CA TYR A 210 13.66 -3.55 -4.92
C TYR A 210 14.79 -3.21 -5.89
N GLN A 211 15.94 -2.79 -5.37
CA GLN A 211 17.08 -2.30 -6.15
C GLN A 211 16.69 -1.15 -7.09
N ASP A 212 16.86 -1.35 -8.40
CA ASP A 212 16.58 -0.38 -9.45
C ASP A 212 15.22 -0.64 -10.16
N ARG A 213 14.32 -1.40 -9.52
CA ARG A 213 13.01 -1.79 -10.06
C ARG A 213 11.86 -1.42 -9.14
N LEU A 214 10.79 -0.94 -9.77
CA LEU A 214 9.48 -0.75 -9.15
C LEU A 214 8.50 -1.77 -9.73
N TYR A 215 7.98 -2.65 -8.91
CA TYR A 215 7.00 -3.67 -9.29
C TYR A 215 5.60 -3.17 -8.98
N VAL A 216 4.83 -2.91 -10.03
CA VAL A 216 3.52 -2.27 -9.96
C VAL A 216 2.43 -3.30 -10.24
N PRO A 217 1.56 -3.60 -9.28
CA PRO A 217 0.41 -4.45 -9.52
C PRO A 217 -0.64 -3.68 -10.33
N MET A 218 -1.25 -4.36 -11.28
CA MET A 218 -2.25 -3.78 -12.18
C MET A 218 -3.57 -4.52 -12.04
N THR A 219 -4.64 -3.76 -12.07
CA THR A 219 -5.99 -4.28 -12.22
C THR A 219 -6.67 -3.58 -13.39
N SER A 220 -7.72 -4.16 -13.93
CA SER A 220 -8.54 -3.52 -14.93
C SER A 220 -9.94 -3.25 -14.39
N SER A 221 -10.53 -2.16 -14.80
CA SER A 221 -11.95 -1.88 -14.52
C SER A 221 -12.82 -2.56 -15.56
N PRO A 222 -13.98 -3.12 -15.19
CA PRO A 222 -14.97 -3.54 -16.17
C PRO A 222 -15.39 -2.35 -17.05
N PRO A 223 -15.78 -2.58 -18.32
CA PRO A 223 -16.23 -1.51 -19.21
C PRO A 223 -17.43 -0.79 -18.60
N ALA A 224 -17.38 0.54 -18.58
CA ALA A 224 -18.39 1.41 -17.97
C ALA A 224 -19.71 1.53 -18.78
N ALA A 225 -19.97 0.70 -19.78
CA ALA A 225 -21.15 0.83 -20.63
C ALA A 225 -22.00 -0.45 -20.65
N PRO A 226 -23.30 -0.37 -20.32
CA PRO A 226 -24.26 -1.42 -20.67
C PRO A 226 -24.33 -1.50 -22.21
N GLY A 227 -23.90 -2.64 -22.79
CA GLY A 227 -23.96 -2.87 -24.24
C GLY A 227 -22.59 -3.06 -24.93
N ALA A 228 -21.49 -2.95 -24.24
CA ALA A 228 -20.20 -3.42 -24.77
C ALA A 228 -20.28 -4.95 -24.89
N GLY A 229 -20.29 -5.44 -26.15
CA GLY A 229 -20.43 -6.87 -26.44
C GLY A 229 -19.33 -7.72 -25.81
N PRO A 230 -19.47 -9.05 -25.74
CA PRO A 230 -18.55 -9.98 -25.08
C PRO A 230 -17.15 -10.07 -25.69
N GLY A 231 -16.75 -9.17 -26.56
CA GLY A 231 -15.42 -9.08 -27.17
C GLY A 231 -14.65 -7.81 -26.83
N CYS A 232 -15.24 -6.89 -26.09
CA CYS A 232 -14.56 -5.67 -25.67
C CYS A 232 -13.97 -5.86 -24.27
N CYS A 233 -12.64 -5.70 -24.20
CA CYS A 233 -11.93 -5.46 -22.95
C CYS A 233 -11.71 -6.72 -22.11
N ALA A 234 -10.80 -7.59 -22.55
CA ALA A 234 -10.22 -8.60 -21.68
C ALA A 234 -9.63 -7.85 -20.45
N LEU A 235 -10.14 -8.19 -19.27
CA LEU A 235 -9.61 -7.67 -18.01
C LEU A 235 -8.18 -8.20 -17.86
N GLU A 236 -7.20 -7.34 -18.08
CA GLU A 236 -5.78 -7.69 -17.92
C GLU A 236 -5.31 -7.26 -16.54
N GLY A 237 -5.21 -8.23 -15.63
CA GLY A 237 -4.48 -8.05 -14.38
C GLY A 237 -3.03 -8.51 -14.56
N GLY A 238 -2.12 -8.01 -13.74
CA GLY A 238 -0.74 -8.42 -13.81
C GLY A 238 0.21 -7.59 -12.96
N VAL A 239 1.49 -7.73 -13.25
CA VAL A 239 2.56 -6.93 -12.66
C VAL A 239 3.41 -6.33 -13.77
N ALA A 240 3.74 -5.05 -13.65
CA ALA A 240 4.75 -4.40 -14.47
C ALA A 240 5.99 -4.09 -13.62
N ALA A 241 7.18 -4.29 -14.16
CA ALA A 241 8.42 -3.80 -13.58
C ALA A 241 8.88 -2.57 -14.36
N LEU A 242 9.10 -1.47 -13.63
CA LEU A 242 9.59 -0.22 -14.17
C LEU A 242 11.01 0.06 -13.66
N ASP A 243 11.82 0.70 -14.49
CA ASP A 243 13.08 1.28 -14.05
C ASP A 243 12.80 2.49 -13.15
N ILE A 244 13.35 2.51 -11.93
CA ILE A 244 13.08 3.58 -10.96
C ILE A 244 13.63 4.94 -11.38
N ALA A 245 14.66 4.97 -12.22
CA ALA A 245 15.32 6.21 -12.62
C ALA A 245 14.52 7.04 -13.63
N ASN A 246 13.74 6.38 -14.50
CA ASN A 246 13.05 7.03 -15.61
C ASN A 246 11.60 6.58 -15.86
N GLY A 247 11.14 5.53 -15.15
CA GLY A 247 9.79 4.99 -15.31
C GLY A 247 9.58 4.12 -16.56
N GLU A 248 10.64 3.76 -17.29
CA GLU A 248 10.52 2.87 -18.43
C GLU A 248 10.07 1.47 -18.01
N VAL A 249 9.12 0.90 -18.75
CA VAL A 249 8.66 -0.47 -18.52
C VAL A 249 9.73 -1.45 -18.98
N VAL A 250 10.29 -2.21 -18.04
CA VAL A 250 11.31 -3.24 -18.30
C VAL A 250 10.67 -4.53 -18.74
N TRP A 251 9.60 -4.94 -18.07
CA TRP A 251 8.75 -6.05 -18.44
C TRP A 251 7.34 -5.88 -17.91
N ARG A 252 6.39 -6.55 -18.55
CA ARG A 252 5.00 -6.65 -18.13
C ARG A 252 4.57 -8.11 -18.16
N SER A 253 3.99 -8.60 -17.10
CA SER A 253 3.43 -9.94 -17.00
C SER A 253 1.92 -9.84 -16.95
N ALA A 254 1.25 -10.32 -17.99
CA ALA A 254 -0.20 -10.55 -17.94
C ALA A 254 -0.45 -11.90 -17.28
N ILE A 255 -1.31 -11.92 -16.27
CA ILE A 255 -1.61 -13.13 -15.52
C ILE A 255 -2.96 -13.67 -15.96
N ASN A 256 -2.92 -14.73 -16.75
CA ASN A 256 -4.08 -15.50 -17.18
C ASN A 256 -3.94 -16.94 -16.67
N PRO A 257 -4.41 -17.27 -15.45
CA PRO A 257 -4.32 -18.63 -14.95
C PRO A 257 -5.19 -19.59 -15.79
N PRO A 258 -4.76 -20.86 -15.96
CA PRO A 258 -5.41 -21.83 -16.85
C PRO A 258 -6.87 -22.13 -16.54
N ALA A 259 -7.33 -21.89 -15.31
CA ALA A 259 -8.68 -22.22 -14.82
C ALA A 259 -9.64 -21.03 -14.77
N ALA A 260 -9.17 -19.80 -15.01
CA ALA A 260 -10.04 -18.63 -14.97
C ALA A 260 -10.86 -18.53 -16.27
N ASP A 261 -12.11 -18.15 -16.15
CA ASP A 261 -12.87 -17.67 -17.30
C ASP A 261 -12.11 -16.50 -17.92
N ARG A 262 -11.59 -16.69 -19.12
CA ARG A 262 -10.73 -15.72 -19.83
C ARG A 262 -11.42 -14.38 -20.09
N SER A 263 -12.74 -14.30 -19.86
CA SER A 263 -13.51 -13.07 -20.01
C SER A 263 -13.31 -12.09 -18.86
N LEU A 264 -12.78 -12.52 -17.71
CA LEU A 264 -12.75 -11.70 -16.49
C LEU A 264 -11.35 -11.24 -16.06
N GLY A 265 -10.26 -11.63 -16.72
CA GLY A 265 -8.89 -11.27 -16.32
C GLY A 265 -8.60 -11.50 -14.82
N THR A 266 -7.35 -11.41 -14.42
CA THR A 266 -6.97 -11.66 -13.02
C THR A 266 -6.48 -10.38 -12.37
N PRO A 267 -7.31 -9.62 -11.65
CA PRO A 267 -6.88 -8.39 -10.98
C PRO A 267 -5.88 -8.71 -9.87
N ILE A 268 -4.83 -7.90 -9.78
CA ILE A 268 -3.89 -7.89 -8.67
C ILE A 268 -4.11 -6.60 -7.90
N TRP A 269 -4.84 -6.69 -6.78
CA TRP A 269 -5.18 -5.53 -5.94
C TRP A 269 -4.18 -5.25 -4.84
N ALA A 270 -3.36 -6.25 -4.50
CA ALA A 270 -2.46 -6.18 -3.36
C ALA A 270 -1.02 -5.90 -3.79
N ALA A 271 -0.22 -5.36 -2.85
CA ALA A 271 1.20 -5.15 -3.06
C ALA A 271 1.92 -6.47 -3.39
N PRO A 272 2.83 -6.50 -4.37
CA PRO A 272 3.68 -7.66 -4.61
C PRO A 272 4.61 -7.92 -3.41
N THR A 273 4.84 -9.19 -3.09
CA THR A 273 5.84 -9.61 -2.12
C THR A 273 7.11 -9.98 -2.85
N VAL A 274 8.22 -9.34 -2.52
CA VAL A 274 9.50 -9.54 -3.20
C VAL A 274 10.39 -10.48 -2.39
N ASP A 275 10.85 -11.54 -3.04
CA ASP A 275 11.80 -12.54 -2.48
C ASP A 275 13.13 -12.52 -3.23
N PRO A 276 14.09 -11.70 -2.80
CA PRO A 276 15.40 -11.63 -3.44
C PRO A 276 16.18 -12.94 -3.36
N LYS A 277 15.97 -13.73 -2.31
CA LYS A 277 16.67 -15.02 -2.12
C LYS A 277 16.33 -16.01 -3.23
N ARG A 278 15.07 -16.03 -3.68
CA ARG A 278 14.62 -16.94 -4.76
C ARG A 278 14.53 -16.25 -6.12
N GLY A 279 14.79 -14.94 -6.21
CA GLY A 279 14.54 -14.16 -7.42
C GLY A 279 13.07 -14.24 -7.82
N ALA A 280 12.16 -14.09 -6.87
CA ALA A 280 10.73 -14.27 -7.08
C ALA A 280 9.89 -13.08 -6.58
N ILE A 281 8.74 -12.90 -7.22
CA ILE A 281 7.67 -12.02 -6.77
C ILE A 281 6.44 -12.89 -6.52
N TYR A 282 5.83 -12.77 -5.35
CA TYR A 282 4.56 -13.44 -5.05
C TYR A 282 3.41 -12.44 -5.12
N VAL A 283 2.33 -12.83 -5.78
CA VAL A 283 1.09 -12.07 -5.88
C VAL A 283 -0.11 -12.97 -5.63
N ALA A 284 -1.15 -12.38 -5.09
CA ALA A 284 -2.44 -13.04 -4.92
C ALA A 284 -3.38 -12.59 -6.04
N ALA A 285 -3.91 -13.56 -6.75
CA ALA A 285 -4.81 -13.35 -7.88
C ALA A 285 -6.25 -13.30 -7.39
N GLY A 286 -6.86 -12.12 -7.46
CA GLY A 286 -8.14 -11.84 -6.80
C GLY A 286 -9.29 -12.78 -7.21
N ILE A 287 -9.41 -13.12 -8.47
CA ILE A 287 -10.56 -13.94 -8.99
C ILE A 287 -10.16 -15.39 -9.28
N ALA A 288 -8.86 -15.70 -9.29
CA ALA A 288 -8.38 -17.02 -9.68
C ALA A 288 -8.14 -17.98 -8.51
N ASP A 289 -8.54 -17.60 -7.29
CA ASP A 289 -8.34 -18.37 -6.07
C ASP A 289 -6.90 -18.88 -5.89
N ALA A 290 -5.91 -18.10 -6.33
CA ALA A 290 -4.55 -18.57 -6.46
C ALA A 290 -3.50 -17.58 -5.93
N VAL A 291 -2.41 -18.14 -5.44
CA VAL A 291 -1.14 -17.43 -5.27
C VAL A 291 -0.20 -17.81 -6.40
N LEU A 292 0.48 -16.82 -6.96
CA LEU A 292 1.39 -17.00 -8.08
C LEU A 292 2.80 -16.55 -7.67
N ALA A 293 3.80 -17.20 -8.26
CA ALA A 293 5.17 -16.73 -8.25
C ALA A 293 5.61 -16.34 -9.66
N LEU A 294 6.13 -15.14 -9.78
CA LEU A 294 6.75 -14.63 -11.00
C LEU A 294 8.27 -14.55 -10.81
N ASN A 295 9.00 -14.64 -11.89
CA ASN A 295 10.43 -14.37 -11.89
C ASN A 295 10.67 -12.87 -11.70
N LEU A 296 11.59 -12.51 -10.80
CA LEU A 296 11.91 -11.13 -10.44
C LEU A 296 12.47 -10.32 -11.62
N ASP A 297 13.26 -10.96 -12.49
CA ASP A 297 14.02 -10.28 -13.54
C ASP A 297 13.21 -10.06 -14.83
N ASP A 298 12.35 -11.04 -15.20
CA ASP A 298 11.64 -11.03 -16.49
C ASP A 298 10.12 -11.21 -16.40
N GLY A 299 9.57 -11.31 -15.18
CA GLY A 299 8.12 -11.44 -14.94
C GLY A 299 7.49 -12.76 -15.38
N LYS A 300 8.29 -13.75 -15.85
CA LYS A 300 7.73 -15.03 -16.26
C LYS A 300 7.12 -15.80 -15.10
N LEU A 301 5.99 -16.44 -15.35
CA LEU A 301 5.33 -17.29 -14.39
C LEU A 301 6.20 -18.49 -14.01
N ARG A 302 6.49 -18.65 -12.71
CA ARG A 302 7.25 -19.78 -12.16
C ARG A 302 6.33 -20.91 -11.70
N TRP A 303 5.28 -20.56 -10.96
CA TRP A 303 4.24 -21.49 -10.53
C TRP A 303 2.94 -20.77 -10.17
N VAL A 304 1.85 -21.51 -10.21
CA VAL A 304 0.51 -21.14 -9.74
C VAL A 304 0.07 -22.15 -8.70
N ARG A 305 -0.45 -21.67 -7.58
CA ARG A 305 -1.06 -22.52 -6.56
C ARG A 305 -2.51 -22.09 -6.34
N ALA A 306 -3.44 -22.89 -6.87
CA ALA A 306 -4.85 -22.77 -6.53
C ALA A 306 -5.06 -23.17 -5.05
N LEU A 307 -5.85 -22.40 -4.32
CA LEU A 307 -6.09 -22.55 -2.89
C LEU A 307 -7.58 -22.71 -2.64
N VAL A 308 -8.01 -23.97 -2.53
CA VAL A 308 -9.38 -24.33 -2.18
C VAL A 308 -9.38 -24.87 -0.75
N PRO A 309 -10.26 -24.36 0.15
CA PRO A 309 -10.39 -24.88 1.50
C PRO A 309 -10.73 -26.37 1.50
N LYS A 310 -10.11 -27.17 2.41
CA LYS A 310 -10.31 -28.64 2.46
C LYS A 310 -11.71 -29.05 2.93
N ASP A 311 -12.38 -28.18 3.66
CA ASP A 311 -13.73 -28.37 4.17
C ASP A 311 -14.83 -27.93 3.18
N GLU A 312 -14.44 -27.39 2.05
CA GLU A 312 -15.29 -27.15 0.91
C GLU A 312 -15.03 -28.26 -0.12
N ASP A 313 -15.81 -29.35 -0.07
CA ASP A 313 -15.91 -30.26 -1.22
C ASP A 313 -16.47 -29.43 -2.38
N PRO A 314 -15.76 -29.27 -3.51
CA PRO A 314 -16.38 -28.69 -4.68
C PRO A 314 -17.51 -29.65 -5.07
N PRO A 315 -18.80 -29.24 -5.06
CA PRO A 315 -19.82 -30.09 -5.63
C PRO A 315 -19.40 -30.34 -7.07
N ALA A 316 -19.22 -31.60 -7.42
CA ALA A 316 -18.85 -32.04 -8.75
C ALA A 316 -19.83 -31.41 -9.75
N GLY A 317 -19.38 -30.38 -10.48
CA GLY A 317 -20.18 -29.67 -11.48
C GLY A 317 -20.87 -28.38 -11.05
N ALA A 318 -20.78 -27.92 -9.81
CA ALA A 318 -21.32 -26.63 -9.40
C ALA A 318 -20.32 -25.50 -9.69
N ARG A 319 -20.27 -25.03 -10.91
CA ARG A 319 -20.15 -23.59 -11.15
C ARG A 319 -21.39 -22.99 -10.51
N ALA A 320 -21.21 -22.20 -9.44
CA ALA A 320 -22.31 -21.51 -8.84
C ALA A 320 -23.01 -20.68 -9.92
N ALA A 321 -24.24 -21.10 -10.28
CA ALA A 321 -25.08 -20.38 -11.22
C ALA A 321 -25.47 -18.98 -10.70
N ASP A 322 -25.16 -18.69 -9.45
CA ASP A 322 -25.43 -17.43 -8.73
C ASP A 322 -24.19 -16.55 -8.45
N GLY A 323 -22.99 -16.96 -8.87
CA GLY A 323 -21.75 -16.18 -8.69
C GLY A 323 -21.24 -16.06 -7.24
N ARG A 324 -22.00 -16.51 -6.23
CA ARG A 324 -21.70 -16.33 -4.80
C ARG A 324 -20.46 -17.08 -4.34
N ALA A 325 -20.31 -18.34 -4.69
CA ALA A 325 -19.16 -19.15 -4.26
C ALA A 325 -17.81 -18.67 -4.83
N ALA A 326 -17.81 -17.94 -5.95
CA ALA A 326 -16.60 -17.35 -6.52
C ALA A 326 -16.18 -16.07 -5.78
N ALA A 327 -17.13 -15.28 -5.27
CA ALA A 327 -16.86 -14.06 -4.52
C ALA A 327 -16.23 -14.34 -3.14
N GLU A 328 -16.55 -15.48 -2.53
CA GLU A 328 -16.03 -15.85 -1.20
C GLU A 328 -14.55 -16.26 -1.19
N ARG A 329 -13.97 -16.63 -2.35
CA ARG A 329 -12.58 -17.12 -2.44
C ARG A 329 -11.57 -16.08 -2.92
N ILE A 330 -11.95 -14.83 -2.96
CA ILE A 330 -11.11 -13.73 -3.40
C ILE A 330 -9.95 -13.48 -2.42
N PHE A 331 -8.78 -13.18 -2.97
CA PHE A 331 -7.65 -12.65 -2.22
C PHE A 331 -7.58 -11.12 -2.37
N GLY A 332 -7.87 -10.39 -1.29
CA GLY A 332 -7.76 -8.93 -1.25
C GLY A 332 -6.43 -8.41 -0.69
N ASN A 333 -5.58 -9.31 -0.18
CA ASN A 333 -4.37 -8.96 0.56
C ASN A 333 -3.10 -9.56 -0.07
N PRO A 334 -1.91 -8.95 0.18
CA PRO A 334 -0.65 -9.47 -0.32
C PRO A 334 -0.29 -10.81 0.36
N PRO A 335 0.36 -11.75 -0.35
CA PRO A 335 1.06 -12.84 0.31
C PRO A 335 2.11 -12.29 1.28
N ILE A 336 2.37 -12.97 2.39
CA ILE A 336 3.36 -12.56 3.39
C ILE A 336 4.48 -13.58 3.42
N LEU A 337 5.73 -13.14 3.21
CA LEU A 337 6.90 -14.02 3.32
C LEU A 337 7.54 -13.85 4.70
N GLN A 338 7.52 -14.88 5.52
CA GLN A 338 8.08 -14.85 6.87
C GLN A 338 9.16 -15.92 7.08
N SER A 339 10.25 -15.51 7.73
CA SER A 339 11.32 -16.42 8.12
C SER A 339 11.11 -16.95 9.53
N LEU A 340 11.20 -18.25 9.69
CA LEU A 340 11.27 -18.92 10.99
C LEU A 340 12.68 -18.82 11.58
N PRO A 341 12.85 -19.01 12.91
CA PRO A 341 14.16 -18.96 13.55
C PRO A 341 15.19 -19.98 13.00
N ASN A 342 14.73 -21.08 12.42
CA ASN A 342 15.58 -22.09 11.77
C ASN A 342 15.98 -21.73 10.32
N GLY A 343 15.62 -20.53 9.84
CA GLY A 343 15.92 -20.04 8.50
C GLY A 343 14.98 -20.53 7.40
N ARG A 344 14.03 -21.43 7.71
CA ARG A 344 12.97 -21.80 6.76
C ARG A 344 12.04 -20.62 6.56
N GLN A 345 11.62 -20.40 5.31
CA GLN A 345 10.64 -19.36 4.99
C GLN A 345 9.28 -19.96 4.67
N LEU A 346 8.25 -19.27 5.09
CA LEU A 346 6.85 -19.58 4.89
C LEU A 346 6.19 -18.47 4.09
N LEU A 347 5.30 -18.84 3.18
CA LEU A 347 4.49 -17.89 2.44
C LEU A 347 3.03 -18.02 2.91
N LEU A 348 2.45 -16.93 3.41
CA LEU A 348 1.12 -16.90 3.99
C LEU A 348 0.16 -16.15 3.08
N ALA A 349 -1.09 -16.60 3.00
CA ALA A 349 -2.15 -15.95 2.26
C ALA A 349 -3.48 -16.06 3.00
N GLY A 350 -4.15 -14.93 3.21
CA GLY A 350 -5.50 -14.87 3.77
C GLY A 350 -6.54 -14.80 2.67
N GLN A 351 -7.65 -15.49 2.80
CA GLN A 351 -8.72 -15.56 1.80
C GLN A 351 -10.05 -15.10 2.38
N LYS A 352 -10.91 -14.47 1.59
CA LYS A 352 -12.25 -14.06 2.01
C LYS A 352 -13.14 -15.24 2.44
N SER A 353 -12.80 -16.47 2.08
CA SER A 353 -13.43 -17.67 2.64
C SER A 353 -13.22 -17.87 4.15
N GLY A 354 -12.46 -17.00 4.80
CA GLY A 354 -12.11 -17.11 6.22
C GLY A 354 -10.96 -18.10 6.50
N VAL A 355 -10.22 -18.52 5.48
CA VAL A 355 -9.11 -19.45 5.62
C VAL A 355 -7.78 -18.74 5.42
N VAL A 356 -6.82 -19.02 6.29
CA VAL A 356 -5.41 -18.65 6.13
C VAL A 356 -4.64 -19.88 5.68
N PHE A 357 -3.88 -19.73 4.59
CA PHE A 357 -3.02 -20.77 4.02
C PHE A 357 -1.56 -20.44 4.32
N CYS A 358 -0.80 -21.48 4.67
CA CYS A 358 0.64 -21.42 4.74
C CYS A 358 1.24 -22.32 3.66
N LEU A 359 2.12 -21.74 2.87
CA LEU A 359 2.68 -22.37 1.67
C LEU A 359 4.19 -22.53 1.82
N ASP A 360 4.74 -23.52 1.14
CA ASP A 360 6.18 -23.73 1.00
C ASP A 360 6.68 -23.08 -0.31
N PRO A 361 7.38 -21.94 -0.27
CA PRO A 361 7.87 -21.27 -1.46
C PRO A 361 8.93 -22.09 -2.22
N ASP A 362 9.63 -23.03 -1.55
CA ASP A 362 10.63 -23.89 -2.16
C ASP A 362 10.02 -25.11 -2.88
N ARG A 363 8.72 -25.39 -2.62
CA ARG A 363 8.00 -26.53 -3.22
C ARG A 363 6.81 -26.07 -4.08
N GLY A 364 7.00 -25.01 -4.86
CA GLY A 364 5.96 -24.51 -5.78
C GLY A 364 4.66 -24.11 -5.07
N GLY A 365 4.76 -23.51 -3.88
CA GLY A 365 3.61 -23.10 -3.09
C GLY A 365 2.81 -24.28 -2.50
N ALA A 366 3.41 -25.44 -2.25
CA ALA A 366 2.72 -26.55 -1.60
C ALA A 366 2.15 -26.12 -0.24
N VAL A 367 0.88 -26.47 0.03
CA VAL A 367 0.21 -26.13 1.30
C VAL A 367 0.82 -26.95 2.43
N LEU A 368 1.35 -26.26 3.44
CA LEU A 368 1.89 -26.84 4.66
C LEU A 368 0.80 -27.05 5.71
N TRP A 369 0.02 -25.98 5.93
CA TRP A 369 -1.17 -26.01 6.77
C TRP A 369 -2.18 -24.99 6.23
N GLN A 370 -3.44 -25.17 6.61
CA GLN A 370 -4.51 -24.21 6.45
C GLN A 370 -5.34 -24.13 7.72
N THR A 371 -5.84 -22.95 8.05
CA THR A 371 -6.61 -22.71 9.28
C THR A 371 -7.81 -21.84 8.97
N ARG A 372 -8.99 -22.33 9.28
CA ARG A 372 -10.22 -21.56 9.19
C ARG A 372 -10.39 -20.72 10.46
N VAL A 373 -10.54 -19.40 10.29
CA VAL A 373 -10.76 -18.43 11.38
C VAL A 373 -12.15 -17.82 11.33
N ALA A 374 -12.85 -17.97 10.19
CA ALA A 374 -14.22 -17.50 9.96
C ALA A 374 -14.96 -18.43 9.02
N ARG A 375 -16.29 -18.33 8.98
CA ARG A 375 -17.10 -19.15 8.05
C ARG A 375 -16.96 -18.72 6.59
N GLY A 376 -16.56 -17.46 6.35
CA GLY A 376 -16.60 -16.82 5.05
C GLY A 376 -18.00 -16.29 4.73
N ALA A 377 -18.05 -15.15 4.05
CA ALA A 377 -19.32 -14.56 3.59
C ALA A 377 -19.02 -13.66 2.38
N ASP A 378 -20.06 -13.25 1.64
CA ASP A 378 -19.96 -12.33 0.49
C ASP A 378 -19.22 -11.01 0.84
N ALA A 379 -19.32 -10.58 2.11
CA ALA A 379 -18.61 -9.41 2.66
C ALA A 379 -17.90 -9.77 3.97
N GLY A 380 -16.95 -10.71 3.94
CA GLY A 380 -16.35 -11.20 5.18
C GLY A 380 -15.07 -11.99 5.00
N GLY A 381 -14.72 -12.75 6.03
CA GLY A 381 -13.51 -13.56 6.07
C GLY A 381 -12.25 -12.77 6.34
N VAL A 382 -11.14 -13.12 5.69
CA VAL A 382 -9.86 -12.39 5.77
C VAL A 382 -9.80 -11.41 4.61
N GLU A 383 -10.35 -10.23 4.82
CA GLU A 383 -10.50 -9.22 3.76
C GLU A 383 -9.21 -8.44 3.52
N TRP A 384 -8.60 -7.94 4.60
CA TRP A 384 -7.37 -7.14 4.54
C TRP A 384 -6.18 -7.87 5.15
N SER A 385 -4.99 -7.29 4.94
CA SER A 385 -3.72 -7.94 5.26
C SER A 385 -3.61 -8.36 6.73
N PRO A 386 -3.34 -9.64 6.99
CA PRO A 386 -2.82 -10.11 8.28
C PRO A 386 -1.48 -9.44 8.62
N ALA A 387 -1.05 -9.54 9.87
CA ALA A 387 0.30 -9.21 10.30
C ALA A 387 0.98 -10.45 10.88
N VAL A 388 2.32 -10.51 10.77
CA VAL A 388 3.07 -11.70 11.19
C VAL A 388 4.29 -11.25 11.99
N ASP A 389 4.40 -11.73 13.23
CA ASP A 389 5.65 -11.65 13.99
C ASP A 389 6.45 -12.95 13.86
N HIS A 390 7.43 -13.18 14.73
CA HIS A 390 8.24 -14.39 14.68
C HIS A 390 7.55 -15.67 15.20
N ARG A 391 6.31 -15.56 15.74
CA ARG A 391 5.57 -16.66 16.38
C ARG A 391 4.18 -16.86 15.83
N ASN A 392 3.49 -15.79 15.51
CA ASN A 392 2.07 -15.83 15.19
C ASN A 392 1.73 -15.04 13.93
N VAL A 393 0.64 -15.46 13.29
CA VAL A 393 -0.11 -14.70 12.30
C VAL A 393 -1.32 -14.10 13.01
N TYR A 394 -1.50 -12.80 12.93
CA TYR A 394 -2.65 -12.06 13.49
C TYR A 394 -3.59 -11.70 12.37
N VAL A 395 -4.84 -12.10 12.50
CA VAL A 395 -5.83 -12.05 11.42
C VAL A 395 -7.07 -11.32 11.90
N ALA A 396 -7.36 -10.18 11.27
CA ALA A 396 -8.65 -9.53 11.43
C ALA A 396 -9.70 -10.28 10.59
N VAL A 397 -10.84 -10.53 11.20
CA VAL A 397 -11.93 -11.28 10.60
C VAL A 397 -13.15 -10.38 10.47
N ALA A 398 -13.62 -10.21 9.26
CA ALA A 398 -14.94 -9.65 8.99
C ALA A 398 -15.94 -10.81 8.85
N GLU A 399 -17.00 -10.84 9.63
CA GLU A 399 -18.16 -11.73 9.47
C GLU A 399 -19.41 -10.89 9.29
N ALA A 400 -19.96 -10.92 8.09
CA ALA A 400 -21.24 -10.35 7.78
C ALA A 400 -22.08 -11.41 7.07
N GLU A 401 -22.91 -12.16 7.81
CA GLU A 401 -23.99 -12.93 7.19
C GLU A 401 -25.07 -11.95 6.73
N ALA A 402 -25.40 -11.94 5.44
CA ALA A 402 -26.40 -11.04 4.87
C ALA A 402 -27.79 -11.19 5.55
N ASP A 403 -28.10 -12.38 6.05
CA ASP A 403 -29.37 -12.71 6.70
C ASP A 403 -29.29 -12.80 8.23
N ALA A 404 -28.11 -12.59 8.82
CA ALA A 404 -27.95 -12.65 10.28
C ALA A 404 -28.43 -11.34 10.93
N ALA A 405 -29.16 -11.49 12.05
CA ALA A 405 -29.48 -10.32 12.88
C ALA A 405 -28.19 -9.56 13.26
N PRO A 406 -28.20 -8.23 13.30
CA PRO A 406 -26.98 -7.43 13.57
C PRO A 406 -26.19 -7.85 14.80
N ALA A 407 -26.91 -8.32 15.84
CA ALA A 407 -26.32 -8.83 17.07
C ALA A 407 -25.54 -10.16 16.93
N THR A 408 -25.67 -10.86 15.79
CA THR A 408 -25.00 -12.15 15.51
C THR A 408 -23.85 -12.02 14.52
N ARG A 409 -23.66 -10.86 13.88
CA ARG A 409 -22.53 -10.56 13.02
C ARG A 409 -21.27 -10.37 13.87
N ARG A 410 -20.43 -11.39 13.95
CA ARG A 410 -19.27 -11.42 14.85
C ARG A 410 -18.00 -11.62 14.07
N GLY A 411 -17.38 -10.53 13.67
CA GLY A 411 -15.96 -10.54 13.33
C GLY A 411 -15.10 -10.61 14.57
N GLY A 412 -13.79 -10.50 14.40
CA GLY A 412 -12.86 -10.53 15.53
C GLY A 412 -11.41 -10.49 15.12
N LEU A 413 -10.55 -10.80 16.07
CA LEU A 413 -9.12 -10.92 15.87
C LEU A 413 -8.65 -12.31 16.35
N ALA A 414 -7.95 -13.02 15.49
CA ALA A 414 -7.37 -14.33 15.80
C ALA A 414 -5.84 -14.28 15.75
N ALA A 415 -5.18 -15.08 16.58
CA ALA A 415 -3.76 -15.40 16.46
C ALA A 415 -3.58 -16.88 16.16
N ILE A 416 -2.80 -17.16 15.13
CA ILE A 416 -2.49 -18.49 14.64
C ILE A 416 -1.00 -18.73 14.85
N ASP A 417 -0.61 -19.88 15.40
CA ASP A 417 0.78 -20.28 15.49
C ASP A 417 1.39 -20.41 14.09
N LEU A 418 2.45 -19.66 13.84
CA LEU A 418 3.09 -19.58 12.53
C LEU A 418 3.63 -20.93 12.03
N ALA A 419 4.16 -21.77 12.94
CA ALA A 419 4.79 -23.03 12.56
C ALA A 419 3.78 -24.16 12.31
N THR A 420 2.68 -24.17 13.07
CA THR A 420 1.75 -25.30 13.10
C THR A 420 0.37 -25.02 12.50
N GLY A 421 -0.01 -23.76 12.38
CA GLY A 421 -1.35 -23.35 12.00
C GLY A 421 -2.39 -23.46 13.13
N ALA A 422 -2.00 -23.81 14.35
CA ALA A 422 -2.94 -23.91 15.47
C ALA A 422 -3.43 -22.52 15.93
N ILE A 423 -4.73 -22.39 16.16
CA ILE A 423 -5.28 -21.15 16.75
C ILE A 423 -4.78 -21.04 18.20
N ARG A 424 -4.04 -19.97 18.50
CA ARG A 424 -3.55 -19.65 19.85
C ARG A 424 -4.62 -19.00 20.70
N TRP A 425 -5.31 -18.05 20.10
CA TRP A 425 -6.48 -17.38 20.68
C TRP A 425 -7.35 -16.80 19.56
N ASN A 426 -8.64 -16.64 19.86
CA ASN A 426 -9.62 -15.99 19.02
C ASN A 426 -10.48 -15.09 19.89
N LYS A 427 -10.53 -13.80 19.57
CA LYS A 427 -11.30 -12.78 20.29
C LYS A 427 -12.38 -12.23 19.38
N PRO A 428 -13.65 -12.48 19.69
CA PRO A 428 -14.73 -11.84 18.98
C PRO A 428 -14.69 -10.32 19.18
N SER A 429 -15.19 -9.58 18.20
CA SER A 429 -15.34 -8.13 18.33
C SER A 429 -16.24 -7.76 19.50
N ALA A 430 -15.94 -6.63 20.16
CA ALA A 430 -16.72 -6.15 21.28
C ALA A 430 -18.12 -5.69 20.82
N THR A 431 -19.15 -6.04 21.56
CA THR A 431 -20.57 -5.80 21.20
C THR A 431 -21.09 -4.43 21.63
N SER A 432 -20.27 -3.49 22.07
CA SER A 432 -20.71 -2.39 22.92
C SER A 432 -21.12 -1.09 22.24
N ALA A 433 -20.93 -0.94 20.93
CA ALA A 433 -21.15 0.34 20.27
C ALA A 433 -22.41 0.44 19.39
N CYS A 434 -23.06 -0.68 19.07
CA CYS A 434 -24.20 -0.70 18.16
C CYS A 434 -25.52 -0.91 18.90
N GLY A 435 -26.51 -0.08 18.62
CA GLY A 435 -27.89 -0.32 19.05
C GLY A 435 -28.45 -1.61 18.43
N ALA A 436 -29.36 -2.29 19.14
CA ALA A 436 -29.94 -3.58 18.72
C ALA A 436 -30.64 -3.55 17.35
N ASN A 437 -30.91 -2.39 16.80
CA ASN A 437 -31.61 -2.18 15.52
C ASN A 437 -30.72 -1.52 14.45
N ASP A 438 -29.43 -1.37 14.68
CA ASP A 438 -28.53 -0.70 13.74
C ASP A 438 -27.97 -1.72 12.73
N LEU A 439 -28.64 -1.86 11.59
CA LEU A 439 -28.33 -2.82 10.54
C LEU A 439 -26.94 -2.56 9.90
N ASP A 440 -26.44 -1.32 9.99
CA ASP A 440 -25.19 -0.91 9.37
C ASP A 440 -24.01 -0.95 10.35
N CYS A 441 -24.25 -1.22 11.62
CA CYS A 441 -23.22 -1.33 12.63
C CYS A 441 -22.74 -2.79 12.77
N ALA A 442 -21.93 -3.23 11.85
CA ALA A 442 -21.29 -4.53 11.96
C ALA A 442 -20.07 -4.41 12.90
N HIS A 443 -20.03 -5.23 13.96
CA HIS A 443 -18.86 -5.34 14.87
C HIS A 443 -17.70 -6.10 14.20
N THR A 444 -17.40 -5.81 12.96
CA THR A 444 -16.39 -6.55 12.20
C THR A 444 -15.05 -5.83 12.26
N GLN A 445 -13.99 -6.58 12.50
CA GLN A 445 -12.63 -6.07 12.34
C GLN A 445 -12.24 -6.21 10.87
N ALA A 446 -12.27 -5.09 10.17
CA ALA A 446 -12.11 -5.06 8.72
C ALA A 446 -10.85 -4.31 8.26
N GLN A 447 -10.04 -3.79 9.17
CA GLN A 447 -8.81 -3.08 8.81
C GLN A 447 -7.62 -4.04 8.74
N ALA A 448 -6.65 -3.75 7.89
CA ALA A 448 -5.37 -4.45 7.87
C ALA A 448 -4.67 -4.35 9.24
N VAL A 449 -4.18 -5.49 9.72
CA VAL A 449 -3.59 -5.61 11.05
C VAL A 449 -2.16 -5.09 11.08
N THR A 450 -1.73 -4.53 12.20
CA THR A 450 -0.34 -4.11 12.43
C THR A 450 0.14 -4.65 13.77
N VAL A 451 1.32 -5.25 13.79
CA VAL A 451 1.91 -5.81 15.01
C VAL A 451 3.25 -5.17 15.36
N MET A 452 3.49 -4.99 16.65
CA MET A 452 4.76 -4.63 17.26
C MET A 452 5.08 -5.60 18.41
N PRO A 453 6.27 -5.57 18.99
CA PRO A 453 6.57 -6.43 20.13
C PRO A 453 5.54 -6.31 21.26
N GLY A 454 4.80 -7.40 21.50
CA GLY A 454 3.81 -7.52 22.57
C GLY A 454 2.41 -6.97 22.29
N VAL A 455 2.18 -6.25 21.18
CA VAL A 455 0.88 -5.62 20.88
C VAL A 455 0.52 -5.74 19.40
N VAL A 456 -0.75 -6.03 19.13
CA VAL A 456 -1.34 -6.01 17.80
C VAL A 456 -2.47 -4.97 17.74
N PHE A 457 -2.48 -4.15 16.69
CA PHE A 457 -3.49 -3.13 16.43
C PHE A 457 -4.42 -3.59 15.32
N SER A 458 -5.71 -3.34 15.50
CA SER A 458 -6.77 -3.65 14.52
C SER A 458 -7.87 -2.60 14.59
N GLY A 459 -8.30 -2.12 13.44
CA GLY A 459 -9.44 -1.23 13.30
C GLY A 459 -10.71 -1.99 12.95
N SER A 460 -11.84 -1.38 13.20
CA SER A 460 -13.15 -1.97 13.03
C SER A 460 -14.11 -1.01 12.31
N ILE A 461 -15.13 -1.57 11.67
CA ILE A 461 -16.17 -0.81 10.96
C ILE A 461 -16.95 0.09 11.92
N ASP A 462 -17.01 -0.25 13.22
CA ASP A 462 -17.59 0.63 14.27
C ASP A 462 -16.77 1.89 14.53
N GLY A 463 -15.70 2.13 13.78
CA GLY A 463 -14.83 3.30 13.93
C GLY A 463 -13.84 3.21 15.10
N HIS A 464 -13.74 2.07 15.77
CA HIS A 464 -12.80 1.91 16.89
C HIS A 464 -11.45 1.34 16.44
N LEU A 465 -10.37 2.04 16.77
CA LEU A 465 -9.01 1.49 16.72
C LEU A 465 -8.68 0.86 18.05
N ARG A 466 -8.36 -0.44 18.03
CA ARG A 466 -8.09 -1.23 19.24
C ARG A 466 -6.70 -1.83 19.22
N ALA A 467 -6.12 -1.99 20.39
CA ALA A 467 -4.85 -2.69 20.59
C ALA A 467 -5.04 -3.87 21.54
N TYR A 468 -4.40 -4.98 21.21
CA TYR A 468 -4.54 -6.25 21.93
C TYR A 468 -3.16 -6.82 22.27
N SER A 469 -3.07 -7.51 23.40
CA SER A 469 -1.88 -8.29 23.77
C SER A 469 -1.65 -9.44 22.76
N THR A 470 -0.43 -9.61 22.31
CA THR A 470 -0.06 -10.72 21.41
C THR A 470 -0.10 -12.08 22.12
N ILE A 471 -0.07 -12.10 23.45
CA ILE A 471 0.00 -13.32 24.27
C ILE A 471 -1.36 -14.03 24.33
N ASP A 472 -2.42 -13.26 24.65
CA ASP A 472 -3.73 -13.79 24.98
C ASP A 472 -4.90 -13.04 24.32
N GLY A 473 -4.61 -12.03 23.49
CA GLY A 473 -5.62 -11.21 22.84
C GLY A 473 -6.42 -10.32 23.79
N TYR A 474 -5.92 -10.05 25.02
CA TYR A 474 -6.57 -9.09 25.92
C TYR A 474 -6.47 -7.68 25.34
N ARG A 475 -7.61 -6.95 25.30
CA ARG A 475 -7.66 -5.58 24.81
C ARG A 475 -6.98 -4.63 25.81
N VAL A 476 -5.88 -4.00 25.38
CA VAL A 476 -5.07 -3.10 26.23
C VAL A 476 -5.33 -1.63 25.96
N TRP A 477 -5.95 -1.29 24.82
CA TRP A 477 -6.29 0.08 24.45
C TRP A 477 -7.44 0.11 23.45
N ASP A 478 -8.24 1.19 23.47
CA ASP A 478 -9.39 1.40 22.60
C ASP A 478 -9.61 2.89 22.39
N PHE A 479 -9.83 3.32 21.15
CA PHE A 479 -10.09 4.71 20.82
C PHE A 479 -11.18 4.80 19.75
N ASP A 480 -12.24 5.54 20.06
CA ASP A 480 -13.32 5.86 19.12
C ASP A 480 -12.87 6.97 18.16
N THR A 481 -12.80 6.65 16.88
CA THR A 481 -12.48 7.58 15.81
C THR A 481 -13.72 8.12 15.09
N ALA A 482 -14.91 7.56 15.31
CA ALA A 482 -16.16 7.93 14.61
C ALA A 482 -16.77 9.23 15.16
N ARG A 483 -15.99 10.30 15.14
CA ARG A 483 -16.35 11.62 15.67
C ARG A 483 -15.68 12.76 14.91
N ASP A 484 -16.08 13.99 15.20
CA ASP A 484 -15.46 15.19 14.68
C ASP A 484 -14.12 15.49 15.37
N PHE A 485 -13.16 16.01 14.61
CA PHE A 485 -11.83 16.36 15.09
C PHE A 485 -11.47 17.80 14.76
N ARG A 486 -10.84 18.47 15.73
CA ARG A 486 -10.10 19.71 15.46
C ARG A 486 -8.78 19.34 14.79
N THR A 487 -8.57 19.82 13.58
CA THR A 487 -7.41 19.49 12.77
C THR A 487 -6.32 20.55 12.81
N VAL A 488 -5.07 20.14 12.61
CA VAL A 488 -3.91 21.05 12.53
C VAL A 488 -3.93 21.94 11.28
N ASN A 489 -4.65 21.55 10.24
CA ASN A 489 -4.79 22.31 9.00
C ASN A 489 -6.14 23.05 8.88
N ALA A 490 -6.84 23.21 9.98
CA ALA A 490 -8.12 23.93 10.11
C ALA A 490 -9.25 23.45 9.17
N LYS A 491 -9.09 22.29 8.49
CA LYS A 491 -10.15 21.67 7.70
C LYS A 491 -11.11 20.91 8.60
N PRO A 492 -12.43 21.04 8.41
CA PRO A 492 -13.39 20.16 9.08
C PRO A 492 -13.07 18.69 8.76
N ALA A 493 -13.00 17.86 9.78
CA ALA A 493 -12.74 16.45 9.58
C ALA A 493 -13.48 15.59 10.60
N ARG A 494 -14.02 14.48 10.11
CA ARG A 494 -14.71 13.46 10.86
C ARG A 494 -14.08 12.10 10.56
N GLY A 495 -13.91 11.29 11.59
CA GLY A 495 -13.60 9.89 11.40
C GLY A 495 -14.86 9.04 11.25
N SER A 496 -14.72 7.86 10.70
CA SER A 496 -15.80 6.88 10.57
C SER A 496 -15.21 5.46 10.60
N ALA A 497 -15.78 4.51 9.87
CA ALA A 497 -15.31 3.14 9.79
C ALA A 497 -13.80 3.05 9.52
N LEU A 498 -13.16 2.07 10.14
CA LEU A 498 -11.77 1.68 9.94
C LEU A 498 -11.72 0.37 9.17
N ASP A 499 -11.44 0.48 7.90
CA ASP A 499 -11.18 -0.62 6.98
C ASP A 499 -9.97 -0.29 6.08
N HIS A 500 -9.59 -1.09 5.13
CA HIS A 500 -8.47 -0.88 4.21
C HIS A 500 -7.08 -0.84 4.90
N GLY A 501 -6.33 0.23 4.65
CA GLY A 501 -4.96 0.39 5.16
C GLY A 501 -4.90 0.47 6.69
N GLY A 502 -4.05 -0.34 7.30
CA GLY A 502 -3.92 -0.43 8.77
C GLY A 502 -3.13 0.71 9.40
N PRO A 503 -3.01 0.70 10.72
CA PRO A 503 -2.19 1.67 11.43
C PRO A 503 -0.71 1.51 11.10
N THR A 504 0.00 2.64 11.11
CA THR A 504 1.45 2.71 10.92
C THR A 504 2.11 3.09 12.25
N ILE A 505 3.15 2.35 12.65
CA ILE A 505 3.84 2.56 13.93
C ILE A 505 5.30 2.89 13.66
N VAL A 506 5.71 4.12 13.97
CA VAL A 506 7.09 4.61 13.77
C VAL A 506 7.43 5.66 14.82
N GLY A 507 8.64 5.60 15.38
CA GLY A 507 9.18 6.66 16.22
C GLY A 507 8.37 6.97 17.49
N GLY A 508 7.74 5.95 18.08
CA GLY A 508 6.90 6.10 19.27
C GLY A 508 5.49 6.60 19.00
N MET A 509 5.10 6.70 17.73
CA MET A 509 3.79 7.19 17.31
C MET A 509 3.01 6.14 16.52
N VAL A 510 1.69 6.25 16.57
CA VAL A 510 0.73 5.45 15.79
C VAL A 510 -0.07 6.39 14.89
N TYR A 511 -0.13 6.09 13.60
CA TYR A 511 -0.86 6.87 12.60
C TYR A 511 -1.93 6.00 11.98
N VAL A 512 -3.14 6.52 11.79
CA VAL A 512 -4.23 5.81 11.14
C VAL A 512 -5.12 6.76 10.36
N ASN A 513 -5.53 6.35 9.17
CA ASN A 513 -6.61 6.97 8.44
C ASN A 513 -7.95 6.44 8.96
N SER A 514 -8.90 7.33 9.21
CA SER A 514 -10.27 6.98 9.61
C SER A 514 -11.25 7.64 8.66
N GLY A 515 -12.03 6.81 7.97
CA GLY A 515 -13.05 7.25 7.03
C GLY A 515 -13.16 6.34 5.81
N HIS A 516 -14.29 5.64 5.70
CA HIS A 516 -14.65 4.85 4.53
C HIS A 516 -15.69 5.59 3.68
N ALA A 517 -15.60 5.45 2.35
CA ALA A 517 -16.49 6.15 1.41
C ALA A 517 -17.97 5.80 1.59
N ASP A 518 -18.27 4.57 2.03
CA ASP A 518 -19.62 4.01 2.13
C ASP A 518 -20.16 3.99 3.57
N GLY A 519 -19.49 4.68 4.51
CA GLY A 519 -19.96 4.77 5.89
C GLY A 519 -21.32 5.46 5.99
N LYS A 520 -22.18 4.99 6.92
CA LYS A 520 -23.55 5.50 7.14
C LYS A 520 -23.61 7.01 7.40
N ASP A 521 -22.58 7.56 8.02
CA ASP A 521 -22.44 8.98 8.34
C ASP A 521 -21.69 9.77 7.26
N GLY A 522 -21.51 9.18 6.07
CA GLY A 522 -20.70 9.71 4.98
C GLY A 522 -19.21 9.37 5.12
N PRO A 523 -18.41 9.67 4.09
CA PRO A 523 -16.99 9.38 4.11
C PRO A 523 -16.30 10.19 5.19
N GLY A 524 -15.58 9.51 6.10
CA GLY A 524 -14.63 10.17 6.98
C GLY A 524 -13.43 10.67 6.17
N ASN A 525 -12.76 11.70 6.69
CA ASN A 525 -11.67 12.37 5.99
C ASN A 525 -10.54 12.79 6.94
N VAL A 526 -10.17 11.92 7.89
CA VAL A 526 -9.20 12.30 8.91
C VAL A 526 -8.02 11.34 9.01
N LEU A 527 -6.82 11.90 9.10
CA LEU A 527 -5.61 11.20 9.56
C LEU A 527 -5.38 11.56 11.03
N LEU A 528 -5.24 10.55 11.86
CA LEU A 528 -5.00 10.67 13.30
C LEU A 528 -3.59 10.22 13.65
N ALA A 529 -2.93 10.94 14.54
CA ALA A 529 -1.63 10.58 15.09
C ALA A 529 -1.70 10.54 16.61
N PHE A 530 -1.25 9.41 17.15
CA PHE A 530 -1.24 9.15 18.59
C PHE A 530 0.20 9.06 19.11
N SER A 531 0.40 9.54 20.32
CA SER A 531 1.64 9.37 21.07
C SER A 531 1.35 9.13 22.53
N VAL A 532 2.36 8.78 23.32
CA VAL A 532 2.21 8.59 24.77
C VAL A 532 1.80 9.91 25.43
N GLY A 533 0.60 9.93 26.01
CA GLY A 533 0.01 11.13 26.66
C GLY A 533 -0.28 12.29 25.69
N GLY A 534 -0.31 12.06 24.36
CA GLY A 534 -0.57 13.11 23.37
C GLY A 534 0.55 14.14 23.20
N LYS A 535 1.78 13.81 23.64
CA LYS A 535 2.92 14.75 23.69
C LYS A 535 3.88 14.61 22.51
#